data_731e65e66451d76e6a73175c4aeca44e
#
_entry.id   731e65e66451d76e6a73175c4aeca44e
#
_cell.length_a   1.000
_cell.length_b   1.000
_cell.length_c   1.000
_cell.angle_alpha   90.00
_cell.angle_beta   90.00
_cell.angle_gamma   90.00
#
_symmetry.space_group_name_H-M   'P 1'
#
loop_
_entity.id
_entity.type
_entity.pdbx_description
1 polymer ?
#
loop_
_entity_poly.entity_id
_entity_poly.type
_entity_poly.pdbx_seq_one_letter_code
_entity_poly.pdbx_strand_id
1 'polypeptide(L)'
;MKQLKQKFTHSPNYILRDDGYLANIALLYYQEGLNQSEIAKRLGLSRTTILNYLKEGRERGIVDIRVNGETLNSSKMARDLAQKYKLEGVYVAYVGRQAKSDFSLRHTARVAALALHDIINPGDLLGIAWGETIKLIGEQLPNRGIPNTEVCQVIGSMESDRLLSAEDCAIQIANKIGAQCHTLHAPAILSSSSLATALRDEPAIKKQLKKFENLNAILTSVGDLTETTHVLSSGLIKRKHLDEIISNGGVGFLCGNFIKSNGDNLPSPLKDCMISITPSEIRKTPKRIMVASGEKKICLLYTSPSPRDTR
;
A
#
# COMPACT_ATOMS: atom_id res chain seq x y z
N MET A 1 -29.62 -44.07 -42.48
CA MET A 1 -29.47 -42.62 -42.34
C MET A 1 -30.67 -42.05 -41.59
N LYS A 2 -30.74 -42.24 -40.29
CA LYS A 2 -31.65 -41.61 -39.35
C LYS A 2 -30.95 -41.71 -38.02
N GLN A 3 -30.50 -40.61 -37.48
CA GLN A 3 -30.14 -40.31 -36.11
C GLN A 3 -28.96 -39.31 -36.11
N LEU A 4 -29.25 -38.10 -35.77
CA LEU A 4 -28.43 -37.15 -35.03
C LEU A 4 -29.05 -35.75 -35.23
N LYS A 5 -30.29 -35.61 -34.75
CA LYS A 5 -30.81 -34.30 -34.39
C LYS A 5 -30.93 -34.29 -32.86
N GLN A 6 -29.81 -34.18 -32.15
CA GLN A 6 -29.83 -33.73 -30.74
C GLN A 6 -30.13 -32.24 -30.74
N LYS A 7 -31.33 -31.93 -30.25
CA LYS A 7 -31.76 -30.55 -29.95
C LYS A 7 -30.84 -29.95 -28.90
N PHE A 8 -29.99 -29.04 -29.29
CA PHE A 8 -29.39 -28.08 -28.37
C PHE A 8 -30.48 -27.10 -27.94
N THR A 9 -31.27 -27.45 -26.94
CA THR A 9 -32.10 -26.50 -26.19
C THR A 9 -31.19 -25.89 -25.13
N HIS A 10 -30.40 -24.88 -25.51
CA HIS A 10 -29.72 -24.05 -24.55
C HIS A 10 -30.67 -22.96 -24.08
N SER A 11 -31.08 -23.04 -22.82
CA SER A 11 -31.56 -21.88 -22.07
C SER A 11 -30.56 -20.75 -22.22
N PRO A 12 -30.97 -19.50 -22.47
CA PRO A 12 -30.06 -18.36 -22.67
C PRO A 12 -29.18 -18.01 -21.46
N ASN A 13 -29.34 -18.70 -20.34
CA ASN A 13 -28.69 -18.38 -19.07
C ASN A 13 -27.49 -19.27 -18.68
N TYR A 14 -27.01 -20.15 -19.56
CA TYR A 14 -25.85 -21.01 -19.30
C TYR A 14 -24.76 -20.82 -20.36
N ILE A 15 -24.48 -19.58 -20.78
CA ILE A 15 -23.21 -19.31 -21.42
C ILE A 15 -22.17 -19.40 -20.30
N LEU A 16 -21.35 -20.45 -20.41
CA LEU A 16 -20.24 -20.73 -19.50
C LEU A 16 -19.48 -19.43 -19.24
N ARG A 17 -19.44 -18.98 -17.97
CA ARG A 17 -18.57 -17.91 -17.50
C ARG A 17 -17.13 -18.43 -17.46
N ASP A 18 -16.62 -18.94 -18.59
CA ASP A 18 -15.23 -19.33 -18.69
C ASP A 18 -14.34 -18.09 -18.94
N ASP A 19 -13.06 -18.28 -18.73
CA ASP A 19 -12.08 -17.22 -18.90
C ASP A 19 -12.03 -16.73 -20.35
N GLY A 20 -12.31 -17.59 -21.32
CA GLY A 20 -12.38 -17.24 -22.73
C GLY A 20 -13.51 -16.27 -23.06
N TYR A 21 -14.68 -16.46 -22.43
CA TYR A 21 -15.80 -15.54 -22.61
C TYR A 21 -15.52 -14.14 -22.02
N LEU A 22 -14.94 -14.10 -20.82
CA LEU A 22 -14.51 -12.86 -20.19
C LEU A 22 -13.41 -12.16 -21.00
N ALA A 23 -12.46 -12.92 -21.58
CA ALA A 23 -11.44 -12.40 -22.45
C ALA A 23 -12.03 -11.74 -23.72
N ASN A 24 -13.02 -12.38 -24.37
CA ASN A 24 -13.69 -11.83 -25.54
C ASN A 24 -14.42 -10.51 -25.22
N ILE A 25 -15.12 -10.43 -24.10
CA ILE A 25 -15.76 -9.16 -23.68
C ILE A 25 -14.71 -8.06 -23.45
N ALA A 26 -13.59 -8.44 -22.85
CA ALA A 26 -12.48 -7.52 -22.63
C ALA A 26 -11.85 -7.02 -23.95
N LEU A 27 -11.68 -7.90 -24.96
CA LEU A 27 -11.23 -7.53 -26.29
C LEU A 27 -12.16 -6.50 -26.93
N LEU A 28 -13.47 -6.74 -26.92
CA LEU A 28 -14.46 -5.81 -27.46
C LEU A 28 -14.38 -4.43 -26.81
N TYR A 29 -14.15 -4.40 -25.49
CA TYR A 29 -14.11 -3.15 -24.73
C TYR A 29 -12.77 -2.41 -24.87
N TYR A 30 -11.64 -3.12 -24.64
CA TYR A 30 -10.32 -2.48 -24.52
C TYR A 30 -9.58 -2.33 -25.86
N GLN A 31 -9.78 -3.25 -26.80
CA GLN A 31 -9.09 -3.22 -28.09
C GLN A 31 -9.97 -2.68 -29.22
N GLU A 32 -11.24 -3.10 -29.30
CA GLU A 32 -12.14 -2.62 -30.33
C GLU A 32 -12.80 -1.27 -29.97
N GLY A 33 -12.66 -0.81 -28.72
CA GLY A 33 -13.14 0.49 -28.27
C GLY A 33 -14.66 0.59 -28.11
N LEU A 34 -15.38 -0.55 -28.10
CA LEU A 34 -16.83 -0.56 -27.91
C LEU A 34 -17.18 -0.18 -26.47
N ASN A 35 -18.21 0.65 -26.31
CA ASN A 35 -18.70 0.95 -24.97
C ASN A 35 -19.60 -0.20 -24.42
N GLN A 36 -19.83 -0.19 -23.11
CA GLN A 36 -20.58 -1.26 -22.43
C GLN A 36 -21.99 -1.46 -22.99
N SER A 37 -22.65 -0.40 -23.47
CA SER A 37 -24.00 -0.48 -24.02
C SER A 37 -24.00 -1.13 -25.42
N GLU A 38 -22.98 -0.86 -26.23
CA GLU A 38 -22.79 -1.49 -27.53
C GLU A 38 -22.49 -2.99 -27.41
N ILE A 39 -21.63 -3.36 -26.48
CA ILE A 39 -21.32 -4.77 -26.17
C ILE A 39 -22.59 -5.48 -25.66
N ALA A 40 -23.32 -4.84 -24.74
CA ALA A 40 -24.55 -5.39 -24.20
C ALA A 40 -25.60 -5.67 -25.31
N LYS A 41 -25.77 -4.72 -26.23
CA LYS A 41 -26.65 -4.87 -27.40
C LYS A 41 -26.22 -6.01 -28.32
N ARG A 42 -24.90 -6.14 -28.61
CA ARG A 42 -24.37 -7.20 -29.48
C ARG A 42 -24.56 -8.60 -28.88
N LEU A 43 -24.37 -8.72 -27.57
CA LEU A 43 -24.41 -10.00 -26.88
C LEU A 43 -25.78 -10.34 -26.27
N GLY A 44 -26.79 -9.49 -26.41
CA GLY A 44 -28.12 -9.69 -25.85
C GLY A 44 -28.12 -9.66 -24.30
N LEU A 45 -27.22 -8.91 -23.68
CA LEU A 45 -27.04 -8.83 -22.25
C LEU A 45 -27.40 -7.43 -21.71
N SER A 46 -27.48 -7.30 -20.37
CA SER A 46 -27.61 -5.99 -19.74
C SER A 46 -26.26 -5.27 -19.67
N ARG A 47 -26.27 -3.92 -19.68
CA ARG A 47 -25.06 -3.10 -19.45
C ARG A 47 -24.39 -3.44 -18.12
N THR A 48 -25.19 -3.68 -17.08
CA THR A 48 -24.70 -4.06 -15.74
C THR A 48 -23.98 -5.40 -15.78
N THR A 49 -24.48 -6.36 -16.58
CA THR A 49 -23.81 -7.67 -16.77
C THR A 49 -22.45 -7.48 -17.41
N ILE A 50 -22.33 -6.66 -18.46
CA ILE A 50 -21.04 -6.35 -19.09
C ILE A 50 -20.06 -5.69 -18.12
N LEU A 51 -20.55 -4.73 -17.32
CA LEU A 51 -19.73 -4.10 -16.28
C LEU A 51 -19.16 -5.14 -15.29
N ASN A 52 -20.00 -6.05 -14.84
CA ASN A 52 -19.59 -7.12 -13.91
C ASN A 52 -18.57 -8.08 -14.56
N TYR A 53 -18.75 -8.46 -15.80
CA TYR A 53 -17.79 -9.32 -16.53
C TYR A 53 -16.45 -8.65 -16.74
N LEU A 54 -16.43 -7.36 -17.09
CA LEU A 54 -15.18 -6.59 -17.18
C LEU A 54 -14.47 -6.46 -15.83
N LYS A 55 -15.24 -6.35 -14.75
CA LYS A 55 -14.71 -6.34 -13.38
C LYS A 55 -14.13 -7.71 -13.02
N GLU A 56 -14.87 -8.77 -13.24
CA GLU A 56 -14.46 -10.15 -12.99
C GLU A 56 -13.21 -10.53 -13.80
N GLY A 57 -13.15 -10.15 -15.09
CA GLY A 57 -11.97 -10.37 -15.94
C GLY A 57 -10.70 -9.72 -15.38
N ARG A 58 -10.82 -8.55 -14.75
CA ARG A 58 -9.70 -7.92 -14.04
C ARG A 58 -9.35 -8.62 -12.74
N GLU A 59 -10.34 -9.00 -11.95
CA GLU A 59 -10.15 -9.68 -10.67
C GLU A 59 -9.50 -11.07 -10.85
N ARG A 60 -9.83 -11.78 -11.92
CA ARG A 60 -9.21 -13.06 -12.30
C ARG A 60 -7.86 -12.91 -13.02
N GLY A 61 -7.40 -11.69 -13.31
CA GLY A 61 -6.15 -11.47 -14.03
C GLY A 61 -6.20 -11.78 -15.53
N ILE A 62 -7.39 -12.00 -16.10
CA ILE A 62 -7.59 -12.19 -17.56
C ILE A 62 -7.29 -10.89 -18.31
N VAL A 63 -7.53 -9.76 -17.66
CA VAL A 63 -7.24 -8.41 -18.17
C VAL A 63 -6.15 -7.78 -17.31
N ASP A 64 -5.00 -7.53 -17.92
CA ASP A 64 -3.90 -6.74 -17.33
C ASP A 64 -3.88 -5.34 -17.96
N ILE A 65 -4.30 -4.33 -17.20
CA ILE A 65 -4.27 -2.92 -17.65
C ILE A 65 -2.99 -2.29 -17.11
N ARG A 66 -2.08 -1.94 -18.02
CA ARG A 66 -0.83 -1.28 -17.65
C ARG A 66 -0.93 0.22 -17.90
N VAL A 67 -0.72 0.99 -16.85
CA VAL A 67 -0.44 2.42 -16.92
C VAL A 67 1.05 2.59 -16.71
N ASN A 68 1.73 3.29 -17.63
CA ASN A 68 3.16 3.55 -17.48
C ASN A 68 3.37 4.51 -16.30
N GLY A 69 3.99 4.03 -15.23
CA GLY A 69 4.28 4.80 -14.01
C GLY A 69 5.25 5.94 -14.28
N GLU A 70 6.21 5.78 -15.19
CA GLU A 70 7.14 6.85 -15.60
C GLU A 70 6.38 8.09 -16.09
N THR A 71 5.26 7.90 -16.79
CA THR A 71 4.41 9.01 -17.23
C THR A 71 3.82 9.78 -16.03
N LEU A 72 3.48 9.09 -14.94
CA LEU A 72 2.97 9.74 -13.72
C LEU A 72 4.06 10.55 -13.01
N ASN A 73 5.30 10.08 -13.04
CA ASN A 73 6.47 10.77 -12.48
C ASN A 73 6.90 11.97 -13.36
N SER A 74 6.62 11.95 -14.64
CA SER A 74 7.02 13.00 -15.59
C SER A 74 6.12 14.24 -15.64
N SER A 75 5.05 14.30 -14.84
CA SER A 75 4.18 15.48 -14.78
C SER A 75 4.92 16.72 -14.26
N LYS A 76 4.51 17.93 -14.70
CA LYS A 76 5.13 19.17 -14.24
C LYS A 76 5.12 19.27 -12.70
N MET A 77 3.99 18.99 -12.08
CA MET A 77 3.85 19.01 -10.61
C MET A 77 4.79 18.01 -9.93
N ALA A 78 4.94 16.81 -10.49
CA ALA A 78 5.86 15.81 -9.95
C ALA A 78 7.31 16.30 -10.01
N ARG A 79 7.74 16.88 -11.14
CA ARG A 79 9.09 17.44 -11.28
C ARG A 79 9.34 18.62 -10.34
N ASP A 80 8.39 19.54 -10.25
CA ASP A 80 8.51 20.71 -9.36
C ASP A 80 8.65 20.29 -7.88
N LEU A 81 7.87 19.30 -7.45
CA LEU A 81 7.98 18.72 -6.11
C LEU A 81 9.29 17.97 -5.90
N ALA A 82 9.71 17.16 -6.85
CA ALA A 82 10.98 16.43 -6.80
C ALA A 82 12.16 17.39 -6.65
N GLN A 83 12.18 18.46 -7.45
CA GLN A 83 13.22 19.50 -7.40
C GLN A 83 13.19 20.26 -6.07
N LYS A 84 12.01 20.71 -5.63
CA LYS A 84 11.84 21.50 -4.40
C LYS A 84 12.32 20.75 -3.16
N TYR A 85 11.98 19.45 -3.08
CA TYR A 85 12.29 18.61 -1.91
C TYR A 85 13.48 17.68 -2.13
N LYS A 86 14.20 17.83 -3.24
CA LYS A 86 15.37 17.01 -3.59
C LYS A 86 15.09 15.52 -3.54
N LEU A 87 13.90 15.12 -4.00
CA LEU A 87 13.47 13.73 -4.09
C LEU A 87 13.94 13.11 -5.41
N GLU A 88 14.20 11.81 -5.41
CA GLU A 88 14.58 11.05 -6.61
C GLU A 88 13.42 10.96 -7.61
N GLY A 89 12.19 10.78 -7.11
CA GLY A 89 10.98 10.74 -7.92
C GLY A 89 9.73 11.09 -7.10
N VAL A 90 8.71 11.61 -7.79
CA VAL A 90 7.41 11.93 -7.20
C VAL A 90 6.31 11.47 -8.14
N TYR A 91 5.37 10.70 -7.62
CA TYR A 91 4.18 10.23 -8.32
C TYR A 91 2.96 10.97 -7.79
N VAL A 92 2.25 11.69 -8.65
CA VAL A 92 1.13 12.53 -8.23
C VAL A 92 -0.19 11.91 -8.67
N ALA A 93 -1.08 11.68 -7.70
CA ALA A 93 -2.46 11.29 -7.96
C ALA A 93 -3.32 12.55 -8.18
N TYR A 94 -3.81 12.74 -9.40
CA TYR A 94 -4.68 13.87 -9.72
C TYR A 94 -6.12 13.56 -9.29
N VAL A 95 -6.65 14.39 -8.41
CA VAL A 95 -8.05 14.35 -7.97
C VAL A 95 -8.69 15.72 -8.16
N GLY A 96 -9.98 15.77 -8.48
CA GLY A 96 -10.68 17.05 -8.57
C GLY A 96 -10.72 17.77 -7.23
N ARG A 97 -10.77 19.11 -7.24
CA ARG A 97 -10.78 19.95 -6.03
C ARG A 97 -11.88 19.63 -5.02
N GLN A 98 -12.99 19.05 -5.47
CA GLN A 98 -14.14 18.64 -4.64
C GLN A 98 -14.13 17.14 -4.30
N ALA A 99 -13.03 16.43 -4.57
CA ALA A 99 -12.94 15.00 -4.30
C ALA A 99 -13.05 14.74 -2.79
N LYS A 100 -13.87 13.78 -2.42
CA LYS A 100 -13.97 13.31 -1.02
C LYS A 100 -12.65 12.69 -0.60
N SER A 101 -12.32 12.81 0.69
CA SER A 101 -11.06 12.30 1.27
C SER A 101 -10.83 10.80 0.96
N ASP A 102 -11.88 9.97 1.09
CA ASP A 102 -11.80 8.54 0.80
C ASP A 102 -11.47 8.25 -0.69
N PHE A 103 -12.07 8.98 -1.63
CA PHE A 103 -11.75 8.86 -3.05
C PHE A 103 -10.30 9.27 -3.33
N SER A 104 -9.84 10.38 -2.73
CA SER A 104 -8.47 10.86 -2.87
C SER A 104 -7.45 9.85 -2.35
N LEU A 105 -7.72 9.26 -1.19
CA LEU A 105 -6.87 8.25 -0.59
C LEU A 105 -6.79 6.97 -1.45
N ARG A 106 -7.92 6.46 -1.94
CA ARG A 106 -7.98 5.29 -2.83
C ARG A 106 -7.27 5.54 -4.15
N HIS A 107 -7.42 6.74 -4.72
CA HIS A 107 -6.72 7.09 -5.96
C HIS A 107 -5.22 7.23 -5.75
N THR A 108 -4.79 7.84 -4.64
CA THR A 108 -3.37 7.90 -4.24
C THR A 108 -2.79 6.50 -4.04
N ALA A 109 -3.53 5.60 -3.37
CA ALA A 109 -3.09 4.22 -3.18
C ALA A 109 -2.92 3.47 -4.53
N ARG A 110 -3.79 3.73 -5.50
CA ARG A 110 -3.66 3.15 -6.85
C ARG A 110 -2.41 3.64 -7.57
N VAL A 111 -2.13 4.94 -7.53
CA VAL A 111 -0.90 5.51 -8.10
C VAL A 111 0.33 4.94 -7.41
N ALA A 112 0.31 4.83 -6.08
CA ALA A 112 1.39 4.24 -5.31
C ALA A 112 1.61 2.74 -5.63
N ALA A 113 0.53 1.99 -5.86
CA ALA A 113 0.63 0.59 -6.28
C ALA A 113 1.32 0.42 -7.65
N LEU A 114 1.03 1.31 -8.60
CA LEU A 114 1.72 1.34 -9.90
C LEU A 114 3.20 1.72 -9.72
N ALA A 115 3.47 2.80 -8.95
CA ALA A 115 4.83 3.25 -8.68
C ALA A 115 5.68 2.17 -7.99
N LEU A 116 5.09 1.38 -7.09
CA LEU A 116 5.81 0.31 -6.39
C LEU A 116 6.37 -0.72 -7.36
N HIS A 117 5.61 -1.12 -8.38
CA HIS A 117 6.09 -2.04 -9.43
C HIS A 117 7.23 -1.49 -10.29
N ASP A 118 7.30 -0.16 -10.45
CA ASP A 118 8.38 0.48 -11.20
C ASP A 118 9.65 0.65 -10.35
N ILE A 119 9.50 0.79 -9.04
CA ILE A 119 10.60 1.08 -8.09
C ILE A 119 11.28 -0.18 -7.60
N ILE A 120 10.51 -1.27 -7.36
CA ILE A 120 11.04 -2.50 -6.79
C ILE A 120 11.68 -3.36 -7.87
N ASN A 121 12.93 -3.75 -7.64
CA ASN A 121 13.67 -4.62 -8.53
C ASN A 121 13.58 -6.09 -8.11
N PRO A 122 13.74 -7.03 -9.05
CA PRO A 122 13.95 -8.44 -8.69
C PRO A 122 15.09 -8.60 -7.68
N GLY A 123 14.84 -9.39 -6.63
CA GLY A 123 15.79 -9.64 -5.56
C GLY A 123 15.76 -8.62 -4.41
N ASP A 124 14.94 -7.57 -4.48
CA ASP A 124 14.83 -6.60 -3.37
C ASP A 124 14.16 -7.23 -2.13
N LEU A 125 14.64 -6.86 -0.95
CA LEU A 125 13.96 -7.05 0.33
C LEU A 125 13.18 -5.76 0.65
N LEU A 126 11.83 -5.85 0.59
CA LEU A 126 10.92 -4.73 0.76
C LEU A 126 10.33 -4.70 2.17
N GLY A 127 10.64 -3.67 2.94
CA GLY A 127 9.99 -3.39 4.23
C GLY A 127 8.59 -2.82 4.05
N ILE A 128 7.62 -3.37 4.78
CA ILE A 128 6.22 -2.92 4.76
C ILE A 128 5.82 -2.39 6.12
N ALA A 129 5.45 -1.11 6.16
CA ALA A 129 4.85 -0.48 7.32
C ALA A 129 3.36 -0.84 7.46
N TRP A 130 2.65 -0.14 8.35
CA TRP A 130 1.25 -0.34 8.66
C TRP A 130 0.42 0.92 8.43
N GLY A 131 -0.87 0.74 8.19
CA GLY A 131 -1.88 1.79 8.13
C GLY A 131 -2.85 1.66 6.97
N GLU A 132 -3.92 2.46 7.00
CA GLU A 132 -4.98 2.44 5.98
C GLU A 132 -4.44 2.64 4.55
N THR A 133 -3.49 3.55 4.39
CA THR A 133 -2.83 3.80 3.10
C THR A 133 -2.13 2.55 2.59
N ILE A 134 -1.39 1.84 3.46
CA ILE A 134 -0.65 0.61 3.09
C ILE A 134 -1.63 -0.51 2.72
N LYS A 135 -2.69 -0.69 3.51
CA LYS A 135 -3.79 -1.63 3.19
C LYS A 135 -4.35 -1.38 1.79
N LEU A 136 -4.73 -0.12 1.51
CA LEU A 136 -5.31 0.25 0.23
C LEU A 136 -4.33 0.07 -0.94
N ILE A 137 -3.03 0.27 -0.73
CA ILE A 137 -2.00 -0.04 -1.74
C ILE A 137 -2.00 -1.54 -2.03
N GLY A 138 -2.00 -2.39 -1.00
CA GLY A 138 -2.08 -3.85 -1.17
C GLY A 138 -3.33 -4.30 -1.94
N GLU A 139 -4.49 -3.67 -1.68
CA GLU A 139 -5.74 -3.92 -2.42
C GLU A 139 -5.64 -3.52 -3.91
N GLN A 140 -4.90 -2.46 -4.23
CA GLN A 140 -4.77 -1.91 -5.58
C GLN A 140 -3.61 -2.52 -6.38
N LEU A 141 -2.69 -3.24 -5.73
CA LEU A 141 -1.57 -3.89 -6.42
C LEU A 141 -2.10 -4.92 -7.43
N PRO A 142 -1.60 -4.90 -8.66
CA PRO A 142 -1.88 -5.97 -9.62
C PRO A 142 -1.25 -7.29 -9.15
N ASN A 143 -1.89 -8.42 -9.49
CA ASN A 143 -1.33 -9.75 -9.27
C ASN A 143 -0.21 -9.98 -10.29
N ARG A 144 0.96 -9.46 -10.02
CA ARG A 144 2.12 -9.54 -10.90
C ARG A 144 3.38 -9.80 -10.10
N GLY A 145 3.96 -10.97 -10.28
CA GLY A 145 5.19 -11.37 -9.59
C GLY A 145 6.38 -10.48 -9.94
N ILE A 146 7.20 -10.16 -8.92
CA ILE A 146 8.53 -9.60 -9.07
C ILE A 146 9.51 -10.70 -8.61
N PRO A 147 10.33 -11.26 -9.51
CA PRO A 147 11.13 -12.44 -9.20
C PRO A 147 12.09 -12.25 -8.03
N ASN A 148 12.21 -13.28 -7.20
CA ASN A 148 13.18 -13.34 -6.08
C ASN A 148 13.05 -12.20 -5.05
N THR A 149 11.90 -11.51 -5.01
CA THR A 149 11.64 -10.44 -4.04
C THR A 149 11.18 -11.04 -2.72
N GLU A 150 11.59 -10.46 -1.62
CA GLU A 150 11.13 -10.78 -0.28
C GLU A 150 10.42 -9.57 0.34
N VAL A 151 9.43 -9.82 1.19
CA VAL A 151 8.71 -8.81 1.95
C VAL A 151 8.98 -9.00 3.44
N CYS A 152 9.23 -7.90 4.15
CA CYS A 152 9.50 -7.88 5.56
C CYS A 152 8.54 -6.93 6.29
N GLN A 153 7.77 -7.44 7.25
CA GLN A 153 7.00 -6.61 8.17
C GLN A 153 7.95 -5.82 9.06
N VAL A 154 7.83 -4.47 9.10
CA VAL A 154 8.78 -3.60 9.82
C VAL A 154 8.25 -2.97 11.10
N ILE A 155 7.03 -3.31 11.51
CA ILE A 155 6.42 -2.90 12.77
C ILE A 155 5.63 -4.07 13.33
N GLY A 156 5.66 -4.28 14.64
CA GLY A 156 4.92 -5.35 15.31
C GLY A 156 3.42 -5.28 15.04
N SER A 157 2.71 -6.36 15.32
CA SER A 157 1.28 -6.48 15.08
C SER A 157 0.48 -5.58 16.03
N MET A 158 -0.62 -5.04 15.52
CA MET A 158 -1.59 -4.21 16.24
C MET A 158 -2.98 -4.73 15.96
N GLU A 159 -3.78 -4.86 16.99
CA GLU A 159 -5.20 -5.15 16.85
C GLU A 159 -5.94 -3.87 16.46
N SER A 160 -6.82 -3.96 15.49
CA SER A 160 -7.70 -2.86 15.08
C SER A 160 -8.99 -3.41 14.49
N ASP A 161 -10.13 -2.97 15.00
CA ASP A 161 -11.44 -3.36 14.47
C ASP A 161 -11.70 -2.84 13.05
N ARG A 162 -10.93 -1.87 12.58
CA ARG A 162 -11.15 -1.15 11.32
C ARG A 162 -10.08 -1.38 10.27
N LEU A 163 -8.87 -1.75 10.67
CA LEU A 163 -7.73 -1.88 9.77
C LEU A 163 -7.20 -3.31 9.79
N LEU A 164 -6.63 -3.74 8.68
CA LEU A 164 -5.81 -4.95 8.68
C LEU A 164 -4.64 -4.77 9.64
N SER A 165 -4.19 -5.87 10.23
CA SER A 165 -2.96 -5.88 11.04
C SER A 165 -1.74 -5.51 10.19
N ALA A 166 -0.63 -5.18 10.82
CA ALA A 166 0.63 -4.94 10.11
C ALA A 166 1.11 -6.20 9.36
N GLU A 167 0.85 -7.36 9.94
CA GLU A 167 1.10 -8.67 9.36
C GLU A 167 0.26 -8.89 8.09
N ASP A 168 -1.06 -8.66 8.16
CA ASP A 168 -1.95 -8.81 7.00
C ASP A 168 -1.56 -7.90 5.84
N CYS A 169 -1.16 -6.66 6.12
CA CYS A 169 -0.67 -5.73 5.10
C CYS A 169 0.56 -6.28 4.38
N ALA A 170 1.53 -6.82 5.13
CA ALA A 170 2.74 -7.40 4.55
C ALA A 170 2.43 -8.66 3.74
N ILE A 171 1.60 -9.57 4.26
CA ILE A 171 1.18 -10.80 3.57
C ILE A 171 0.41 -10.46 2.29
N GLN A 172 -0.52 -9.52 2.35
CA GLN A 172 -1.30 -9.09 1.18
C GLN A 172 -0.41 -8.58 0.04
N ILE A 173 0.54 -7.70 0.36
CA ILE A 173 1.49 -7.16 -0.62
C ILE A 173 2.39 -8.28 -1.16
N ALA A 174 2.93 -9.14 -0.29
CA ALA A 174 3.75 -10.28 -0.69
C ALA A 174 3.03 -11.20 -1.67
N ASN A 175 1.78 -11.55 -1.39
CA ASN A 175 0.96 -12.39 -2.27
C ASN A 175 0.76 -11.73 -3.65
N LYS A 176 0.52 -10.41 -3.70
CA LYS A 176 0.32 -9.67 -4.94
C LYS A 176 1.54 -9.65 -5.85
N ILE A 177 2.74 -9.54 -5.26
CA ILE A 177 4.00 -9.50 -6.01
C ILE A 177 4.72 -10.85 -6.08
N GLY A 178 4.09 -11.94 -5.58
CA GLY A 178 4.65 -13.28 -5.60
C GLY A 178 5.92 -13.44 -4.75
N ALA A 179 6.01 -12.69 -3.64
CA ALA A 179 7.19 -12.66 -2.77
C ALA A 179 7.02 -13.56 -1.53
N GLN A 180 8.13 -14.01 -0.98
CA GLN A 180 8.16 -14.61 0.36
C GLN A 180 7.93 -13.52 1.40
N CYS A 181 7.04 -13.76 2.39
CA CYS A 181 6.76 -12.83 3.47
C CYS A 181 7.45 -13.25 4.77
N HIS A 182 8.11 -12.30 5.43
CA HIS A 182 8.71 -12.43 6.75
C HIS A 182 7.91 -11.59 7.76
N THR A 183 7.09 -12.25 8.55
CA THR A 183 6.24 -11.63 9.56
C THR A 183 7.00 -11.43 10.86
N LEU A 184 6.68 -10.38 11.61
CA LEU A 184 7.28 -10.04 12.91
C LEU A 184 6.33 -10.49 14.03
N HIS A 185 6.61 -11.62 14.64
CA HIS A 185 5.79 -12.23 15.69
C HIS A 185 5.96 -11.51 17.05
N ALA A 186 5.63 -10.23 17.06
CA ALA A 186 5.69 -9.39 18.26
C ALA A 186 4.58 -8.33 18.21
N PRO A 187 3.99 -7.94 19.36
CA PRO A 187 3.16 -6.75 19.44
C PRO A 187 3.96 -5.50 19.07
N ALA A 188 3.29 -4.50 18.46
CA ALA A 188 3.93 -3.24 18.09
C ALA A 188 4.37 -2.43 19.32
N ILE A 189 3.61 -2.55 20.43
CA ILE A 189 3.89 -1.86 21.70
C ILE A 189 3.77 -2.84 22.87
N LEU A 190 4.73 -2.79 23.77
CA LEU A 190 4.78 -3.59 24.98
C LEU A 190 4.42 -2.72 26.20
N SER A 191 4.01 -3.36 27.28
CA SER A 191 3.61 -2.68 28.52
C SER A 191 4.78 -2.02 29.27
N SER A 192 6.03 -2.41 28.96
CA SER A 192 7.24 -1.84 29.55
C SER A 192 8.45 -1.96 28.61
N SER A 193 9.42 -1.09 28.81
CA SER A 193 10.70 -1.11 28.08
C SER A 193 11.53 -2.36 28.37
N SER A 194 11.49 -2.87 29.60
CA SER A 194 12.18 -4.11 30.00
C SER A 194 11.64 -5.32 29.23
N LEU A 195 10.32 -5.42 29.09
CA LEU A 195 9.69 -6.49 28.32
C LEU A 195 10.02 -6.36 26.82
N ALA A 196 10.01 -5.13 26.30
CA ALA A 196 10.39 -4.89 24.90
C ALA A 196 11.86 -5.25 24.64
N THR A 197 12.75 -4.96 25.57
CA THR A 197 14.18 -5.34 25.47
C THR A 197 14.32 -6.86 25.48
N ALA A 198 13.70 -7.55 26.44
CA ALA A 198 13.73 -9.01 26.53
C ALA A 198 13.18 -9.66 25.24
N LEU A 199 12.07 -9.15 24.70
CA LEU A 199 11.49 -9.69 23.47
C LEU A 199 12.40 -9.46 22.24
N ARG A 200 13.10 -8.32 22.16
CA ARG A 200 14.06 -8.07 21.06
C ARG A 200 15.24 -9.04 21.09
N ASP A 201 15.62 -9.54 22.27
CA ASP A 201 16.71 -10.50 22.42
C ASP A 201 16.32 -11.95 22.15
N GLU A 202 15.01 -12.25 22.07
CA GLU A 202 14.54 -13.58 21.66
C GLU A 202 15.07 -13.95 20.28
N PRO A 203 15.66 -15.15 20.10
CA PRO A 203 16.35 -15.52 18.87
C PRO A 203 15.53 -15.34 17.58
N ALA A 204 14.23 -15.69 17.61
CA ALA A 204 13.35 -15.56 16.47
C ALA A 204 13.08 -14.09 16.12
N ILE A 205 12.84 -13.25 17.13
CA ILE A 205 12.58 -11.81 16.97
C ILE A 205 13.86 -11.11 16.52
N LYS A 206 14.98 -11.39 17.17
CA LYS A 206 16.30 -10.84 16.82
C LYS A 206 16.69 -11.14 15.39
N LYS A 207 16.43 -12.36 14.90
CA LYS A 207 16.65 -12.76 13.50
C LYS A 207 15.82 -11.92 12.54
N GLN A 208 14.55 -11.65 12.89
CA GLN A 208 13.65 -10.84 12.07
C GLN A 208 14.08 -9.35 12.09
N LEU A 209 14.41 -8.79 13.24
CA LEU A 209 14.87 -7.40 13.36
C LEU A 209 16.18 -7.15 12.58
N LYS A 210 17.09 -8.12 12.52
CA LYS A 210 18.32 -8.02 11.69
C LYS A 210 18.04 -7.85 10.20
N LYS A 211 16.87 -8.28 9.69
CA LYS A 211 16.50 -8.04 8.30
C LYS A 211 16.34 -6.56 7.98
N PHE A 212 16.00 -5.71 8.97
CA PHE A 212 15.85 -4.28 8.79
C PHE A 212 17.15 -3.60 8.33
N GLU A 213 18.29 -4.14 8.71
CA GLU A 213 19.62 -3.65 8.29
C GLU A 213 19.90 -3.88 6.80
N ASN A 214 19.19 -4.83 6.18
CA ASN A 214 19.42 -5.28 4.81
C ASN A 214 18.25 -4.90 3.85
N LEU A 215 17.35 -4.02 4.26
CA LEU A 215 16.26 -3.57 3.40
C LEU A 215 16.80 -2.83 2.18
N ASN A 216 16.38 -3.24 0.98
CA ASN A 216 16.64 -2.54 -0.27
C ASN A 216 15.61 -1.41 -0.49
N ALA A 217 14.38 -1.64 -0.05
CA ALA A 217 13.30 -0.68 -0.14
C ALA A 217 12.41 -0.72 1.11
N ILE A 218 11.74 0.40 1.40
CA ILE A 218 10.70 0.46 2.44
C ILE A 218 9.50 1.25 1.93
N LEU A 219 8.31 0.69 2.10
CA LEU A 219 7.04 1.33 1.83
C LEU A 219 6.41 1.82 3.12
N THR A 220 6.21 3.13 3.23
CA THR A 220 5.69 3.77 4.43
C THR A 220 4.56 4.74 4.11
N SER A 221 3.78 5.06 5.12
CA SER A 221 2.87 6.22 5.13
C SER A 221 3.09 7.03 6.39
N VAL A 222 2.81 8.32 6.33
CA VAL A 222 2.89 9.19 7.50
C VAL A 222 1.49 9.38 8.09
N GLY A 223 1.38 9.27 9.41
CA GLY A 223 0.18 9.60 10.19
C GLY A 223 0.27 11.02 10.74
N ASP A 224 -0.86 11.75 10.75
CA ASP A 224 -0.99 13.00 11.50
C ASP A 224 -1.27 12.71 12.98
N LEU A 225 -1.17 13.73 13.84
CA LEU A 225 -1.44 13.67 15.26
C LEU A 225 -2.77 14.38 15.62
N THR A 226 -3.76 14.34 14.73
CA THR A 226 -5.08 14.90 14.99
C THR A 226 -5.93 13.99 15.90
N GLU A 227 -7.05 14.47 16.37
CA GLU A 227 -7.98 13.72 17.23
C GLU A 227 -8.54 12.46 16.57
N THR A 228 -8.55 12.41 15.25
CA THR A 228 -9.04 11.27 14.47
C THR A 228 -7.91 10.36 13.99
N THR A 229 -6.70 10.55 14.52
CA THR A 229 -5.55 9.76 14.09
C THR A 229 -5.73 8.26 14.36
N HIS A 230 -5.27 7.44 13.43
CA HIS A 230 -5.30 5.98 13.58
C HIS A 230 -4.45 5.50 14.77
N VAL A 231 -3.48 6.26 15.22
CA VAL A 231 -2.65 5.95 16.40
C VAL A 231 -3.48 5.91 17.68
N LEU A 232 -4.51 6.76 17.79
CA LEU A 232 -5.47 6.72 18.89
C LEU A 232 -6.53 5.63 18.69
N SER A 233 -7.14 5.56 17.50
CA SER A 233 -8.24 4.64 17.21
C SER A 233 -7.81 3.17 17.23
N SER A 234 -6.53 2.88 16.98
CA SER A 234 -5.94 1.53 17.13
C SER A 234 -5.58 1.18 18.57
N GLY A 235 -5.78 2.09 19.54
CA GLY A 235 -5.37 1.87 20.90
C GLY A 235 -3.85 1.89 21.15
N LEU A 236 -3.05 2.24 20.13
CA LEU A 236 -1.58 2.27 20.22
C LEU A 236 -1.10 3.22 21.33
N ILE A 237 -1.76 4.37 21.46
CA ILE A 237 -1.51 5.32 22.56
C ILE A 237 -2.81 5.83 23.16
N LYS A 238 -2.74 6.29 24.43
CA LYS A 238 -3.85 6.97 25.09
C LYS A 238 -3.84 8.47 24.74
N ARG A 239 -5.00 9.12 24.85
CA ARG A 239 -5.15 10.56 24.58
C ARG A 239 -4.11 11.42 25.31
N LYS A 240 -3.90 11.18 26.61
CA LYS A 240 -2.90 11.91 27.40
C LYS A 240 -1.48 11.84 26.82
N HIS A 241 -1.10 10.71 26.22
CA HIS A 241 0.22 10.56 25.58
C HIS A 241 0.28 11.34 24.28
N LEU A 242 -0.81 11.42 23.52
CA LEU A 242 -0.88 12.23 22.31
C LEU A 242 -0.71 13.72 22.62
N ASP A 243 -1.41 14.21 23.64
CA ASP A 243 -1.34 15.61 24.08
C ASP A 243 0.08 15.98 24.56
N GLU A 244 0.76 15.07 25.26
CA GLU A 244 2.17 15.21 25.65
C GLU A 244 3.11 15.24 24.44
N ILE A 245 2.90 14.36 23.44
CA ILE A 245 3.69 14.31 22.22
C ILE A 245 3.55 15.61 21.43
N ILE A 246 2.32 16.13 21.29
CA ILE A 246 2.05 17.38 20.59
C ILE A 246 2.70 18.57 21.33
N SER A 247 2.55 18.64 22.65
CA SER A 247 3.15 19.74 23.46
C SER A 247 4.68 19.73 23.40
N ASN A 248 5.31 18.58 23.19
CA ASN A 248 6.75 18.44 22.99
C ASN A 248 7.22 18.66 21.54
N GLY A 249 6.32 19.15 20.67
CA GLY A 249 6.64 19.49 19.27
C GLY A 249 6.52 18.33 18.28
N GLY A 250 5.81 17.26 18.65
CA GLY A 250 5.46 16.20 17.73
C GLY A 250 4.48 16.69 16.67
N VAL A 251 4.72 16.36 15.41
CA VAL A 251 3.88 16.75 14.27
C VAL A 251 3.34 15.55 13.49
N GLY A 252 3.96 14.40 13.60
CA GLY A 252 3.59 13.22 12.82
C GLY A 252 4.10 11.91 13.41
N PHE A 253 3.65 10.83 12.81
CA PHE A 253 3.95 9.45 13.19
C PHE A 253 4.40 8.64 11.97
N LEU A 254 5.53 7.97 12.07
CA LEU A 254 6.14 7.16 11.00
C LEU A 254 6.68 5.85 11.56
N CYS A 255 6.14 4.71 11.16
CA CYS A 255 6.61 3.37 11.54
C CYS A 255 6.90 3.21 13.04
N GLY A 256 5.97 3.61 13.91
CA GLY A 256 6.17 3.52 15.36
C GLY A 256 6.94 4.68 15.99
N ASN A 257 7.37 5.65 15.21
CA ASN A 257 8.17 6.78 15.69
C ASN A 257 7.43 8.10 15.55
N PHE A 258 7.46 8.94 16.57
CA PHE A 258 6.95 10.31 16.50
C PHE A 258 8.04 11.24 15.97
N ILE A 259 7.66 12.14 15.07
CA ILE A 259 8.60 13.05 14.39
C ILE A 259 8.26 14.51 14.69
N LYS A 260 9.31 15.34 14.78
CA LYS A 260 9.23 16.79 14.86
C LYS A 260 9.13 17.44 13.48
N SER A 261 8.86 18.74 13.41
CA SER A 261 8.75 19.50 12.16
C SER A 261 10.05 19.56 11.34
N ASN A 262 11.19 19.30 11.93
CA ASN A 262 12.48 19.19 11.23
C ASN A 262 12.84 17.74 10.80
N GLY A 263 11.93 16.79 10.99
CA GLY A 263 12.13 15.37 10.66
C GLY A 263 12.88 14.55 11.72
N ASP A 264 13.31 15.19 12.80
CA ASP A 264 13.97 14.46 13.89
C ASP A 264 12.97 13.60 14.67
N ASN A 265 13.48 12.51 15.22
CA ASN A 265 12.69 11.66 16.10
C ASN A 265 12.40 12.40 17.42
N LEU A 266 11.13 12.40 17.82
CA LEU A 266 10.72 12.92 19.12
C LEU A 266 10.98 11.85 20.18
N PRO A 267 11.80 12.13 21.21
CA PRO A 267 11.88 11.24 22.38
C PRO A 267 10.51 11.08 23.03
N SER A 268 10.10 9.84 23.23
CA SER A 268 8.81 9.51 23.86
C SER A 268 9.02 8.32 24.79
N PRO A 269 8.37 8.26 25.96
CA PRO A 269 8.39 7.09 26.82
C PRO A 269 7.94 5.81 26.14
N LEU A 270 7.14 5.94 25.08
CA LEU A 270 6.65 4.81 24.27
C LEU A 270 7.71 4.24 23.35
N LYS A 271 8.75 5.02 22.98
CA LYS A 271 9.78 4.61 22.04
C LYS A 271 10.46 3.30 22.47
N ASP A 272 10.84 3.19 23.72
CA ASP A 272 11.54 2.02 24.24
C ASP A 272 10.63 0.80 24.39
N CYS A 273 9.31 1.02 24.37
CA CYS A 273 8.29 -0.02 24.39
C CYS A 273 7.88 -0.51 22.99
N MET A 274 8.32 0.17 21.91
CA MET A 274 7.92 -0.15 20.53
C MET A 274 8.80 -1.26 19.94
N ILE A 275 8.19 -2.19 19.21
CA ILE A 275 8.90 -3.16 18.35
C ILE A 275 8.66 -2.74 16.90
N SER A 276 9.59 -1.99 16.34
CA SER A 276 9.50 -1.44 15.00
C SER A 276 10.87 -1.06 14.46
N ILE A 277 10.93 -0.84 13.15
CA ILE A 277 12.10 -0.26 12.50
C ILE A 277 12.41 1.13 13.08
N THR A 278 13.68 1.41 13.26
CA THR A 278 14.15 2.70 13.77
C THR A 278 14.28 3.74 12.66
N PRO A 279 14.22 5.06 12.97
CA PRO A 279 14.50 6.11 11.99
C PRO A 279 15.88 6.01 11.36
N SER A 280 16.88 5.49 12.10
CA SER A 280 18.22 5.26 11.59
C SER A 280 18.25 4.18 10.50
N GLU A 281 17.55 3.07 10.70
CA GLU A 281 17.42 2.00 9.71
C GLU A 281 16.64 2.46 8.49
N ILE A 282 15.55 3.23 8.68
CA ILE A 282 14.80 3.85 7.57
C ILE A 282 15.72 4.74 6.74
N ARG A 283 16.56 5.58 7.37
CA ARG A 283 17.50 6.45 6.66
C ARG A 283 18.57 5.68 5.88
N LYS A 284 19.00 4.53 6.37
CA LYS A 284 19.97 3.66 5.70
C LYS A 284 19.38 2.86 4.53
N THR A 285 18.06 2.67 4.51
CA THR A 285 17.38 1.95 3.43
C THR A 285 17.52 2.74 2.11
N PRO A 286 18.05 2.14 1.03
CA PRO A 286 18.32 2.86 -0.21
C PRO A 286 17.08 3.48 -0.83
N LYS A 287 16.00 2.71 -1.02
CA LYS A 287 14.75 3.17 -1.63
C LYS A 287 13.70 3.41 -0.54
N ARG A 288 13.35 4.66 -0.29
CA ARG A 288 12.36 5.07 0.72
C ARG A 288 11.11 5.60 0.03
N ILE A 289 10.05 4.82 0.05
CA ILE A 289 8.78 5.14 -0.61
C ILE A 289 7.82 5.62 0.48
N MET A 290 7.45 6.89 0.41
CA MET A 290 6.46 7.48 1.32
C MET A 290 5.21 7.86 0.56
N VAL A 291 4.06 7.43 1.09
CA VAL A 291 2.75 7.73 0.51
C VAL A 291 1.94 8.59 1.48
N ALA A 292 1.44 9.71 0.99
CA ALA A 292 0.62 10.63 1.76
C ALA A 292 -0.57 11.14 0.94
N SER A 293 -1.73 11.27 1.57
CA SER A 293 -2.94 11.84 1.00
C SER A 293 -3.63 12.72 2.04
N GLY A 294 -4.13 13.89 1.61
CA GLY A 294 -4.80 14.87 2.46
C GLY A 294 -3.92 16.05 2.89
N GLU A 295 -4.53 17.23 2.99
CA GLU A 295 -3.84 18.50 3.28
C GLU A 295 -3.01 18.46 4.57
N LYS A 296 -3.54 17.84 5.63
CA LYS A 296 -2.87 17.71 6.93
C LYS A 296 -1.55 16.94 6.87
N LYS A 297 -1.39 16.05 5.88
CA LYS A 297 -0.19 15.22 5.69
C LYS A 297 0.84 15.87 4.77
N ILE A 298 0.46 16.88 4.00
CA ILE A 298 1.39 17.56 3.09
C ILE A 298 2.56 18.20 3.87
N CYS A 299 2.27 18.87 4.99
CA CYS A 299 3.32 19.42 5.84
C CYS A 299 4.29 18.37 6.38
N LEU A 300 3.81 17.14 6.59
CA LEU A 300 4.62 16.05 7.12
C LEU A 300 5.58 15.44 6.08
N LEU A 301 5.32 15.61 4.79
CA LEU A 301 6.27 15.23 3.73
C LEU A 301 7.56 16.03 3.79
N TYR A 302 7.53 17.23 4.36
CA TYR A 302 8.70 18.09 4.50
C TYR A 302 9.55 17.76 5.71
N THR A 303 9.00 17.04 6.66
CA THR A 303 9.63 16.68 7.93
C THR A 303 10.17 15.24 7.92
N SER A 304 9.86 14.46 6.88
CA SER A 304 10.45 13.13 6.73
C SER A 304 11.93 13.22 6.38
N PRO A 305 12.76 12.31 6.94
CA PRO A 305 14.18 12.31 6.63
C PRO A 305 14.39 12.19 5.12
N SER A 306 14.90 13.27 4.52
CA SER A 306 15.24 13.29 3.08
C SER A 306 16.34 12.27 2.77
N PRO A 307 16.35 11.63 1.60
CA PRO A 307 17.44 10.76 1.16
C PRO A 307 18.83 11.38 1.20
N ARG A 308 18.92 12.72 1.25
CA ARG A 308 20.20 13.45 1.17
C ARG A 308 20.70 14.03 2.49
N ASP A 309 20.03 13.83 3.61
CA ASP A 309 20.49 14.32 4.92
C ASP A 309 21.55 13.39 5.58
N THR A 310 22.21 12.59 4.79
CA THR A 310 23.43 11.88 5.18
C THR A 310 24.65 12.70 4.76
N ARG A 311 24.96 13.76 5.51
CA ARG A 311 26.32 14.32 5.61
C ARG A 311 26.78 14.26 7.04
#